data_8c17447532c5196c310511ec235633ef
#
_entry.id   8c17447532c5196c310511ec235633ef
#
_cell.length_a   1.000
_cell.length_b   1.000
_cell.length_c   1.000
_cell.angle_alpha   90.00
_cell.angle_beta   90.00
_cell.angle_gamma   90.00
#
_symmetry.space_group_name_H-M   'P 1'
#
loop_
_entity.id
_entity.type
_entity.pdbx_description
1 polymer ?
#
loop_
_entity_poly.entity_id
_entity_poly.type
_entity_poly.pdbx_seq_one_letter_code
_entity_poly.pdbx_strand_id
1 'polypeptide(L)'
;RYTIPNREKDMTEADGAAPRPEGATQTAAKRARRRAAKPKAEAAPQPPPATATQPPKPPAAEPPRPLNELIMEQTAESLSALSANLTQAMTRANQVFSTAFIDQTKDAATWQPDPLGMQVALNDVWSHLATQPETLRDAHAKLWERYADIWQRHTAYMLTGQQPDEGPVRDKRFRDPEWRSNPAFSMLRESYLATSEFITDLVEKAEGVDDATKRKAAFFIKQAVDAASPSNFLMTNPAALRALFQTGGESLLKGVENLAKDLKRGEGMLAISQTDLDAYKVGVNVATTPGKVVFRNRVFELIQYAPTTETVHEVPLLIFPPWINKFYILDLQPKNSMIKWLTDQGHTVFLVSWVNPDEDMAEVTFEDYAREGIYAAVDAVEKAAGVSRMNTVGYCVGGTLLAATLAHMAKKGDERIQSATFFASQSDFKYAGDLLVFSDETGIKFLEDKMDQAGGVLDAQVMADTFNALRSNDLIWNYVVDNYYIGKQPPPFDLLYWNADQTRMPKELHLFYLRKFYRDNALTEGKLTMMGETLSLKDVTIPIFMQSSKEDHIAPAQSVYRSAQAFGGPVEYLMAGSGHIA
;
A
#
# COMPACT_ATOMS: atom_id res chain seq x y z
N ARG A 1 -0.98 -22.23 -3.75
CA ARG A 1 -2.29 -22.24 -4.41
C ARG A 1 -3.26 -23.02 -3.53
N TYR A 2 -4.44 -22.44 -3.22
CA TYR A 2 -5.52 -23.11 -2.50
C TYR A 2 -6.78 -22.96 -3.35
N THR A 3 -7.43 -24.09 -3.66
CA THR A 3 -8.75 -24.07 -4.30
C THR A 3 -9.81 -24.17 -3.21
N ILE A 4 -10.73 -23.22 -3.16
CA ILE A 4 -11.79 -23.17 -2.16
C ILE A 4 -12.93 -24.09 -2.64
N PRO A 5 -13.28 -25.19 -1.92
CA PRO A 5 -14.42 -26.03 -2.30
C PRO A 5 -15.74 -25.30 -2.04
N ASN A 6 -16.69 -25.46 -2.94
CA ASN A 6 -18.06 -24.94 -2.81
C ASN A 6 -18.78 -25.65 -1.63
N ARG A 7 -19.20 -24.92 -0.61
CA ARG A 7 -19.64 -25.44 0.69
C ARG A 7 -21.14 -25.80 0.79
N GLU A 8 -21.87 -25.94 -0.29
CA GLU A 8 -23.35 -26.13 -0.23
C GLU A 8 -23.86 -27.54 -0.61
N LYS A 9 -23.03 -28.61 -0.59
CA LYS A 9 -23.54 -29.95 -0.94
C LYS A 9 -23.37 -31.07 0.08
N ASP A 10 -22.82 -30.82 1.26
CA ASP A 10 -22.63 -31.91 2.24
C ASP A 10 -23.19 -31.58 3.63
N MET A 11 -24.51 -31.40 3.72
CA MET A 11 -25.26 -31.51 4.98
C MET A 11 -26.70 -31.98 4.74
N THR A 12 -26.88 -33.25 4.35
CA THR A 12 -28.05 -34.04 4.75
C THR A 12 -27.76 -35.53 4.59
N GLU A 13 -28.16 -36.28 5.63
CA GLU A 13 -28.38 -37.73 5.72
C GLU A 13 -27.19 -38.65 6.05
N ALA A 14 -27.06 -38.86 7.36
CA ALA A 14 -26.65 -40.13 7.91
C ALA A 14 -27.89 -40.92 8.26
N ASP A 15 -28.08 -42.10 7.66
CA ASP A 15 -28.44 -43.37 8.29
C ASP A 15 -28.74 -44.49 7.26
N GLY A 16 -28.22 -45.70 7.52
CA GLY A 16 -28.85 -46.92 7.00
C GLY A 16 -27.99 -47.85 6.13
N ALA A 17 -27.19 -48.70 6.79
CA ALA A 17 -26.96 -50.14 6.50
C ALA A 17 -26.72 -50.65 5.06
N ALA A 18 -25.58 -51.38 4.92
CA ALA A 18 -25.20 -52.31 3.84
C ALA A 18 -26.22 -53.51 3.66
N PRO A 19 -26.09 -54.41 2.67
CA PRO A 19 -24.88 -55.03 2.10
C PRO A 19 -24.84 -55.29 0.58
N ARG A 20 -23.69 -55.78 0.11
CA ARG A 20 -23.38 -56.33 -1.24
C ARG A 20 -24.17 -57.63 -1.53
N PRO A 21 -24.33 -58.08 -2.81
CA PRO A 21 -23.32 -58.94 -3.41
C PRO A 21 -23.07 -58.80 -4.93
N GLU A 22 -21.87 -59.19 -5.30
CA GLU A 22 -21.28 -59.91 -6.45
C GLU A 22 -22.12 -60.22 -7.72
N GLY A 23 -21.44 -60.10 -8.87
CA GLY A 23 -21.68 -61.06 -9.94
C GLY A 23 -21.48 -60.58 -11.38
N ALA A 24 -20.35 -60.98 -11.96
CA ALA A 24 -20.17 -61.58 -13.29
C ALA A 24 -20.18 -60.71 -14.59
N THR A 25 -19.00 -60.55 -15.17
CA THR A 25 -18.52 -61.04 -16.49
C THR A 25 -19.40 -60.91 -17.75
N GLN A 26 -18.87 -60.32 -18.83
CA GLN A 26 -18.34 -60.89 -20.06
C GLN A 26 -18.30 -59.89 -21.24
N THR A 27 -17.10 -59.71 -21.76
CA THR A 27 -16.59 -59.86 -23.15
C THR A 27 -17.42 -59.42 -24.36
N ALA A 28 -16.80 -58.64 -25.23
CA ALA A 28 -16.51 -58.83 -26.67
C ALA A 28 -15.92 -57.57 -27.28
N ALA A 29 -14.68 -57.49 -27.61
CA ALA A 29 -13.91 -57.96 -28.78
C ALA A 29 -14.14 -57.12 -30.07
N LYS A 30 -13.00 -56.46 -30.45
CA LYS A 30 -12.46 -56.25 -31.80
C LYS A 30 -13.14 -55.40 -32.85
N ARG A 31 -12.51 -54.28 -33.19
CA ARG A 31 -11.88 -54.16 -34.53
C ARG A 31 -10.84 -53.05 -34.60
N ALA A 32 -9.58 -53.42 -34.72
CA ALA A 32 -8.47 -52.55 -35.04
C ALA A 32 -8.51 -52.15 -36.52
N ARG A 33 -8.28 -50.86 -36.82
CA ARG A 33 -7.74 -50.39 -38.09
C ARG A 33 -6.39 -49.74 -37.84
N ARG A 34 -5.32 -50.44 -38.19
CA ARG A 34 -3.96 -49.92 -38.32
C ARG A 34 -3.93 -48.81 -39.39
N ARG A 35 -3.51 -47.61 -39.02
CA ARG A 35 -2.89 -46.65 -39.96
C ARG A 35 -1.45 -46.46 -39.56
N ALA A 36 -0.58 -46.62 -40.57
CA ALA A 36 0.88 -46.60 -40.47
C ALA A 36 1.40 -45.28 -39.92
N ALA A 37 2.32 -45.36 -38.97
CA ALA A 37 3.10 -44.25 -38.43
C ALA A 37 4.15 -43.79 -39.46
N LYS A 38 4.19 -42.48 -39.74
CA LYS A 38 5.33 -41.80 -40.35
C LYS A 38 6.44 -41.62 -39.30
N PRO A 39 7.72 -41.71 -39.69
CA PRO A 39 8.82 -41.61 -38.74
C PRO A 39 8.91 -40.18 -38.17
N LYS A 40 9.04 -40.08 -36.82
CA LYS A 40 9.41 -38.87 -36.11
C LYS A 40 10.79 -38.40 -36.57
N ALA A 41 10.88 -37.18 -37.05
CA ALA A 41 12.16 -36.49 -37.16
C ALA A 41 12.73 -36.27 -35.74
N GLU A 42 13.94 -36.65 -35.54
CA GLU A 42 14.73 -36.48 -34.32
C GLU A 42 14.96 -34.97 -34.13
N ALA A 43 14.40 -34.40 -33.06
CA ALA A 43 14.63 -33.02 -32.71
C ALA A 43 16.07 -32.88 -32.18
N ALA A 44 16.81 -31.95 -32.77
CA ALA A 44 18.13 -31.57 -32.29
C ALA A 44 18.05 -31.11 -30.81
N PRO A 45 19.07 -31.40 -29.98
CA PRO A 45 19.06 -31.00 -28.58
C PRO A 45 19.05 -29.46 -28.47
N GLN A 46 18.06 -28.94 -27.78
CA GLN A 46 18.03 -27.53 -27.39
C GLN A 46 19.24 -27.21 -26.49
N PRO A 47 19.95 -26.09 -26.70
CA PRO A 47 21.00 -25.69 -25.79
C PRO A 47 20.36 -25.42 -24.40
N PRO A 48 21.09 -25.73 -23.28
CA PRO A 48 20.59 -25.47 -21.95
C PRO A 48 20.27 -23.97 -21.79
N PRO A 49 19.22 -23.62 -21.02
CA PRO A 49 18.88 -22.21 -20.78
C PRO A 49 20.11 -21.52 -20.18
N ALA A 50 20.53 -20.42 -20.80
CA ALA A 50 21.60 -19.58 -20.28
C ALA A 50 21.27 -19.22 -18.84
N THR A 51 22.07 -19.71 -17.91
CA THR A 51 22.03 -19.28 -16.51
C THR A 51 22.26 -17.77 -16.52
N ALA A 52 21.22 -17.00 -16.25
CA ALA A 52 21.35 -15.57 -16.02
C ALA A 52 22.29 -15.40 -14.82
N THR A 53 23.52 -15.05 -15.09
CA THR A 53 24.48 -14.63 -14.07
C THR A 53 23.89 -13.40 -13.39
N GLN A 54 23.45 -13.56 -12.15
CA GLN A 54 23.11 -12.41 -11.32
C GLN A 54 24.28 -11.43 -11.35
N PRO A 55 24.03 -10.12 -11.52
CA PRO A 55 25.09 -9.15 -11.42
C PRO A 55 25.81 -9.32 -10.08
N PRO A 56 27.14 -9.16 -10.03
CA PRO A 56 27.88 -9.35 -8.80
C PRO A 56 27.26 -8.45 -7.71
N LYS A 57 26.97 -9.07 -6.57
CA LYS A 57 26.49 -8.36 -5.39
C LYS A 57 27.49 -7.22 -5.13
N PRO A 58 27.05 -5.96 -4.99
CA PRO A 58 27.96 -4.87 -4.69
C PRO A 58 28.79 -5.23 -3.46
N PRO A 59 30.08 -4.86 -3.41
CA PRO A 59 30.90 -5.14 -2.25
C PRO A 59 30.20 -4.65 -1.00
N ALA A 60 30.28 -5.42 0.09
CA ALA A 60 29.70 -5.03 1.36
C ALA A 60 30.26 -3.64 1.72
N ALA A 61 29.39 -2.66 1.94
CA ALA A 61 29.82 -1.35 2.39
C ALA A 61 30.64 -1.52 3.68
N GLU A 62 31.76 -0.83 3.77
CA GLU A 62 32.54 -0.82 5.00
C GLU A 62 31.64 -0.36 6.17
N PRO A 63 31.81 -0.96 7.35
CA PRO A 63 31.02 -0.54 8.50
C PRO A 63 31.27 0.96 8.77
N PRO A 64 30.22 1.72 9.11
CA PRO A 64 30.37 3.14 9.38
C PRO A 64 31.33 3.37 10.54
N ARG A 65 32.16 4.41 10.44
CA ARG A 65 33.11 4.78 11.50
C ARG A 65 32.37 5.10 12.81
N PRO A 66 32.87 4.65 13.97
CA PRO A 66 32.29 4.95 15.27
C PRO A 66 32.20 6.46 15.54
N LEU A 67 31.07 6.90 16.12
CA LEU A 67 30.81 8.32 16.36
C LEU A 67 31.81 8.95 17.37
N ASN A 68 32.19 8.18 18.40
CA ASN A 68 33.19 8.63 19.38
C ASN A 68 34.54 8.93 18.76
N GLU A 69 35.01 8.13 17.80
CA GLU A 69 36.25 8.39 17.08
C GLU A 69 36.17 9.70 16.28
N LEU A 70 35.08 9.91 15.55
CA LEU A 70 34.84 11.13 14.78
C LEU A 70 34.79 12.37 15.67
N ILE A 71 34.20 12.28 16.86
CA ILE A 71 34.16 13.40 17.80
C ILE A 71 35.54 13.68 18.36
N MET A 72 36.33 12.67 18.69
CA MET A 72 37.69 12.82 19.23
C MET A 72 38.69 13.36 18.21
N GLU A 73 38.49 13.14 16.93
CA GLU A 73 39.32 13.64 15.84
C GLU A 73 39.05 15.12 15.49
N GLN A 74 38.04 15.76 16.10
CA GLN A 74 37.71 17.15 15.77
C GLN A 74 38.85 18.09 16.18
N THR A 75 39.33 18.87 15.21
CA THR A 75 40.29 19.93 15.40
C THR A 75 39.58 21.27 15.69
N ALA A 76 40.32 22.27 16.18
CA ALA A 76 39.76 23.60 16.37
C ALA A 76 39.21 24.20 15.05
N GLU A 77 39.85 23.89 13.92
CA GLU A 77 39.44 24.35 12.60
C GLU A 77 38.13 23.66 12.17
N SER A 78 38.01 22.33 12.35
CA SER A 78 36.77 21.58 12.04
C SER A 78 35.60 22.01 12.92
N LEU A 79 35.84 22.29 14.21
CA LEU A 79 34.82 22.81 15.12
C LEU A 79 34.37 24.22 14.74
N SER A 80 35.31 25.08 14.28
CA SER A 80 34.96 26.41 13.77
C SER A 80 34.11 26.34 12.51
N ALA A 81 34.45 25.46 11.57
CA ALA A 81 33.67 25.21 10.36
C ALA A 81 32.25 24.68 10.70
N LEU A 82 32.17 23.71 11.61
CA LEU A 82 30.92 23.18 12.11
C LEU A 82 30.02 24.28 12.72
N SER A 83 30.59 25.13 13.59
CA SER A 83 29.87 26.24 14.21
C SER A 83 29.35 27.25 13.17
N ALA A 84 30.17 27.59 12.17
CA ALA A 84 29.77 28.48 11.08
C ALA A 84 28.61 27.87 10.24
N ASN A 85 28.72 26.60 9.87
CA ASN A 85 27.70 25.89 9.10
C ASN A 85 26.40 25.72 9.89
N LEU A 86 26.47 25.43 11.18
CA LEU A 86 25.27 25.36 12.05
C LEU A 86 24.58 26.72 12.14
N THR A 87 25.33 27.80 12.34
CA THR A 87 24.76 29.16 12.37
C THR A 87 24.08 29.51 11.06
N GLN A 88 24.70 29.18 9.94
CA GLN A 88 24.13 29.42 8.62
C GLN A 88 22.88 28.57 8.38
N ALA A 89 22.90 27.27 8.76
CA ALA A 89 21.77 26.39 8.66
C ALA A 89 20.56 26.89 9.49
N MET A 90 20.80 27.30 10.74
CA MET A 90 19.77 27.89 11.62
C MET A 90 19.19 29.17 11.03
N THR A 91 20.03 30.07 10.49
CA THR A 91 19.57 31.32 9.87
C THR A 91 18.70 31.05 8.65
N ARG A 92 19.09 30.12 7.78
CA ARG A 92 18.31 29.72 6.60
C ARG A 92 17.02 29.02 7.00
N ALA A 93 17.05 28.11 7.99
CA ALA A 93 15.87 27.42 8.49
C ALA A 93 14.84 28.43 9.03
N ASN A 94 15.28 29.42 9.83
CA ASN A 94 14.39 30.47 10.33
C ASN A 94 13.74 31.28 9.20
N GLN A 95 14.48 31.60 8.13
CA GLN A 95 13.92 32.27 6.96
C GLN A 95 12.87 31.42 6.25
N VAL A 96 13.17 30.13 6.04
CA VAL A 96 12.26 29.16 5.40
C VAL A 96 10.98 29.01 6.22
N PHE A 97 11.08 28.78 7.52
CA PHE A 97 9.91 28.63 8.40
C PHE A 97 9.08 29.92 8.52
N SER A 98 9.72 31.09 8.59
CA SER A 98 8.97 32.37 8.66
C SER A 98 8.17 32.61 7.38
N THR A 99 8.72 32.27 6.22
CA THR A 99 8.02 32.37 4.93
C THR A 99 6.82 31.40 4.87
N ALA A 100 7.04 30.13 5.22
CA ALA A 100 5.97 29.12 5.25
C ALA A 100 4.86 29.48 6.26
N PHE A 101 5.21 30.02 7.43
CA PHE A 101 4.25 30.45 8.44
C PHE A 101 3.37 31.61 7.95
N ILE A 102 3.94 32.58 7.22
CA ILE A 102 3.17 33.69 6.64
C ILE A 102 2.18 33.17 5.61
N ASP A 103 2.54 32.18 4.81
CA ASP A 103 1.65 31.61 3.81
C ASP A 103 0.49 30.81 4.45
N GLN A 104 0.75 30.03 5.50
CA GLN A 104 -0.29 29.31 6.25
C GLN A 104 -1.29 30.20 6.98
N THR A 105 -0.88 31.39 7.44
CA THR A 105 -1.81 32.31 8.15
C THR A 105 -2.88 32.90 7.25
N LYS A 106 -2.73 32.79 5.93
CA LYS A 106 -3.78 33.21 4.97
C LYS A 106 -4.99 32.29 4.95
N ASP A 107 -4.84 31.02 5.35
CA ASP A 107 -5.88 29.99 5.34
C ASP A 107 -6.47 29.65 6.73
N ALA A 108 -6.14 30.43 7.76
CA ALA A 108 -6.50 30.16 9.16
C ALA A 108 -8.02 30.17 9.45
N ALA A 109 -8.88 30.52 8.49
CA ALA A 109 -10.33 30.62 8.68
C ALA A 109 -11.06 29.27 8.79
N THR A 110 -10.39 28.13 8.55
CA THR A 110 -11.02 26.79 8.48
C THR A 110 -10.53 25.81 9.55
N TRP A 111 -9.86 26.29 10.60
CA TRP A 111 -9.34 25.42 11.65
C TRP A 111 -10.48 24.75 12.45
N GLN A 112 -10.55 23.42 12.39
CA GLN A 112 -11.41 22.60 13.24
C GLN A 112 -10.57 21.98 14.36
N PRO A 113 -11.01 21.99 15.62
CA PRO A 113 -10.17 21.54 16.74
C PRO A 113 -9.89 20.03 16.75
N ASP A 114 -10.78 19.19 16.23
CA ASP A 114 -10.61 17.73 16.17
C ASP A 114 -11.30 17.14 14.92
N PRO A 115 -10.77 17.42 13.73
CA PRO A 115 -11.46 17.13 12.47
C PRO A 115 -11.66 15.63 12.21
N LEU A 116 -10.81 14.78 12.79
CA LEU A 116 -10.86 13.32 12.64
C LEU A 116 -11.41 12.60 13.88
N GLY A 117 -11.83 13.32 14.92
CA GLY A 117 -12.32 12.72 16.16
C GLY A 117 -11.22 12.01 16.98
N MET A 118 -9.95 12.43 16.79
CA MET A 118 -8.80 11.86 17.51
C MET A 118 -8.91 12.08 19.02
N GLN A 119 -9.17 13.33 19.44
CA GLN A 119 -9.27 13.67 20.86
C GLN A 119 -10.43 12.96 21.52
N VAL A 120 -11.57 12.85 20.82
CA VAL A 120 -12.74 12.12 21.32
C VAL A 120 -12.40 10.65 21.54
N ALA A 121 -11.78 9.98 20.57
CA ALA A 121 -11.39 8.59 20.69
C ALA A 121 -10.36 8.35 21.80
N LEU A 122 -9.35 9.21 21.91
CA LEU A 122 -8.34 9.10 22.98
C LEU A 122 -8.97 9.35 24.35
N ASN A 123 -9.82 10.35 24.50
CA ASN A 123 -10.49 10.63 25.77
C ASN A 123 -11.39 9.48 26.20
N ASP A 124 -12.09 8.84 25.27
CA ASP A 124 -12.93 7.70 25.56
C ASP A 124 -12.11 6.51 26.07
N VAL A 125 -11.02 6.16 25.39
CA VAL A 125 -10.09 5.12 25.83
C VAL A 125 -9.50 5.42 27.20
N TRP A 126 -9.02 6.65 27.44
CA TRP A 126 -8.42 7.02 28.73
C TRP A 126 -9.42 7.06 29.86
N SER A 127 -10.67 7.48 29.61
CA SER A 127 -11.73 7.48 30.62
C SER A 127 -12.11 6.07 31.05
N HIS A 128 -12.18 5.10 30.11
CA HIS A 128 -12.41 3.70 30.42
C HIS A 128 -11.23 3.09 31.19
N LEU A 129 -9.98 3.33 30.73
CA LEU A 129 -8.79 2.88 31.46
C LEU A 129 -8.73 3.42 32.89
N ALA A 130 -9.16 4.66 33.12
CA ALA A 130 -9.21 5.24 34.48
C ALA A 130 -10.15 4.46 35.42
N THR A 131 -11.13 3.75 34.89
CA THR A 131 -12.02 2.86 35.68
C THR A 131 -11.42 1.47 35.91
N GLN A 132 -10.24 1.17 35.34
CA GLN A 132 -9.55 -0.13 35.40
C GLN A 132 -8.21 -0.03 36.16
N PRO A 133 -8.21 0.27 37.45
CA PRO A 133 -6.98 0.56 38.20
C PRO A 133 -6.03 -0.65 38.27
N GLU A 134 -6.54 -1.88 38.19
CA GLU A 134 -5.70 -3.08 38.18
C GLU A 134 -4.92 -3.20 36.85
N THR A 135 -5.58 -3.00 35.73
CA THR A 135 -4.95 -2.97 34.41
C THR A 135 -3.84 -1.93 34.34
N LEU A 136 -4.11 -0.71 34.82
CA LEU A 136 -3.11 0.36 34.87
C LEU A 136 -1.93 0.00 35.79
N ARG A 137 -2.21 -0.53 37.01
CA ARG A 137 -1.16 -0.93 37.96
C ARG A 137 -0.26 -2.01 37.39
N ASP A 138 -0.86 -3.04 36.78
CA ASP A 138 -0.10 -4.16 36.21
C ASP A 138 0.73 -3.73 34.98
N ALA A 139 0.18 -2.86 34.14
CA ALA A 139 0.92 -2.29 33.03
C ALA A 139 2.11 -1.43 33.51
N HIS A 140 1.91 -0.56 34.50
CA HIS A 140 2.99 0.24 35.08
C HIS A 140 4.05 -0.64 35.75
N ALA A 141 3.65 -1.67 36.54
CA ALA A 141 4.60 -2.60 37.14
C ALA A 141 5.50 -3.26 36.10
N LYS A 142 4.93 -3.76 35.01
CA LYS A 142 5.68 -4.34 33.87
C LYS A 142 6.63 -3.34 33.22
N LEU A 143 6.20 -2.09 33.04
CA LEU A 143 7.06 -1.04 32.48
C LEU A 143 8.26 -0.77 33.40
N TRP A 144 8.03 -0.66 34.71
CA TRP A 144 9.10 -0.43 35.69
C TRP A 144 10.08 -1.61 35.80
N GLU A 145 9.57 -2.84 35.75
CA GLU A 145 10.42 -4.06 35.70
C GLU A 145 11.30 -4.01 34.44
N ARG A 146 10.75 -3.63 33.30
CA ARG A 146 11.47 -3.51 32.06
C ARG A 146 12.52 -2.41 32.08
N TYR A 147 12.19 -1.24 32.65
CA TYR A 147 13.19 -0.17 32.85
C TYR A 147 14.30 -0.58 33.81
N ALA A 148 13.98 -1.29 34.88
CA ALA A 148 14.99 -1.80 35.80
C ALA A 148 15.95 -2.79 35.11
N ASP A 149 15.42 -3.70 34.31
CA ASP A 149 16.22 -4.63 33.53
C ASP A 149 17.11 -3.90 32.49
N ILE A 150 16.56 -2.96 31.74
CA ILE A 150 17.31 -2.11 30.80
C ILE A 150 18.45 -1.39 31.51
N TRP A 151 18.14 -0.74 32.62
CA TRP A 151 19.13 -0.03 33.43
C TRP A 151 20.25 -0.97 33.94
N GLN A 152 19.89 -2.11 34.50
CA GLN A 152 20.84 -3.09 34.99
C GLN A 152 21.79 -3.60 33.89
N ARG A 153 21.24 -4.01 32.75
CA ARG A 153 22.02 -4.51 31.60
C ARG A 153 22.95 -3.46 31.03
N HIS A 154 22.49 -2.22 30.87
CA HIS A 154 23.32 -1.13 30.32
C HIS A 154 24.35 -0.62 31.30
N THR A 155 24.05 -0.62 32.61
CA THR A 155 25.07 -0.33 33.64
C THR A 155 26.17 -1.38 33.61
N ALA A 156 25.81 -2.67 33.53
CA ALA A 156 26.80 -3.74 33.38
C ALA A 156 27.62 -3.58 32.09
N TYR A 157 26.98 -3.21 30.98
CA TYR A 157 27.67 -2.94 29.71
C TYR A 157 28.69 -1.79 29.84
N MET A 158 28.30 -0.67 30.44
CA MET A 158 29.22 0.47 30.68
C MET A 158 30.42 0.10 31.57
N LEU A 159 30.23 -0.79 32.56
CA LEU A 159 31.28 -1.20 33.47
C LEU A 159 32.20 -2.30 32.93
N THR A 160 31.67 -3.22 32.16
CA THR A 160 32.40 -4.42 31.69
C THR A 160 32.82 -4.37 30.22
N GLY A 161 32.23 -3.48 29.41
CA GLY A 161 32.38 -3.45 27.97
C GLY A 161 31.71 -4.62 27.25
N GLN A 162 30.98 -5.49 27.95
CA GLN A 162 30.27 -6.61 27.35
C GLN A 162 28.90 -6.19 26.86
N GLN A 163 28.73 -6.16 25.54
CA GLN A 163 27.47 -5.82 24.90
C GLN A 163 26.38 -6.87 25.25
N PRO A 164 25.16 -6.42 25.62
CA PRO A 164 24.03 -7.33 25.79
C PRO A 164 23.69 -8.07 24.50
N ASP A 165 23.31 -9.36 24.63
CA ASP A 165 22.77 -10.12 23.49
C ASP A 165 21.29 -9.75 23.27
N GLU A 166 21.03 -8.98 22.23
CA GLU A 166 19.70 -8.44 21.91
C GLU A 166 19.04 -9.13 20.70
N GLY A 167 19.66 -10.17 20.17
CA GLY A 167 19.18 -10.83 18.94
C GLY A 167 19.27 -9.94 17.70
N PRO A 168 18.66 -10.32 16.56
CA PRO A 168 18.73 -9.56 15.32
C PRO A 168 17.89 -8.28 15.36
N VAL A 169 18.40 -7.20 14.73
CA VAL A 169 17.63 -5.96 14.56
C VAL A 169 16.48 -6.20 13.57
N ARG A 170 15.25 -6.16 14.06
CA ARG A 170 14.03 -6.28 13.22
C ARG A 170 13.49 -4.93 12.78
N ASP A 171 13.63 -3.90 13.62
CA ASP A 171 13.14 -2.55 13.36
C ASP A 171 14.14 -1.78 12.50
N LYS A 172 13.68 -1.39 11.32
CA LYS A 172 14.50 -0.71 10.32
C LYS A 172 15.01 0.68 10.77
N ARG A 173 14.33 1.31 11.72
CA ARG A 173 14.72 2.61 12.28
C ARG A 173 16.07 2.55 13.00
N PHE A 174 16.37 1.39 13.59
CA PHE A 174 17.56 1.16 14.43
C PHE A 174 18.63 0.28 13.76
N ARG A 175 18.78 0.41 12.42
CA ARG A 175 19.76 -0.38 11.64
C ARG A 175 21.20 0.05 11.84
N ASP A 176 21.42 1.33 12.19
CA ASP A 176 22.78 1.83 12.42
C ASP A 176 23.42 1.05 13.57
N PRO A 177 24.69 0.57 13.41
CA PRO A 177 25.34 -0.23 14.45
C PRO A 177 25.43 0.45 15.81
N GLU A 178 25.54 1.77 15.86
CA GLU A 178 25.63 2.55 17.11
C GLU A 178 24.40 2.35 18.03
N TRP A 179 23.24 2.04 17.47
CA TRP A 179 22.05 1.71 18.27
C TRP A 179 22.23 0.48 19.16
N ARG A 180 23.33 -0.26 18.98
CA ARG A 180 23.67 -1.46 19.76
C ARG A 180 25.07 -1.36 20.39
N SER A 181 26.06 -0.87 19.61
CA SER A 181 27.45 -0.80 20.07
C SER A 181 27.74 0.38 21.00
N ASN A 182 26.86 1.38 21.06
CA ASN A 182 26.99 2.50 21.97
C ASN A 182 25.96 2.37 23.11
N PRO A 183 26.42 2.27 24.39
CA PRO A 183 25.52 2.04 25.52
C PRO A 183 24.40 3.09 25.66
N ALA A 184 24.70 4.36 25.37
CA ALA A 184 23.72 5.45 25.49
C ALA A 184 22.61 5.33 24.43
N PHE A 185 22.97 5.08 23.17
CA PHE A 185 21.98 4.88 22.12
C PHE A 185 21.20 3.58 22.31
N SER A 186 21.84 2.49 22.75
CA SER A 186 21.16 1.24 23.03
C SER A 186 20.13 1.40 24.16
N MET A 187 20.51 2.04 25.25
CA MET A 187 19.60 2.34 26.36
C MET A 187 18.41 3.22 25.92
N LEU A 188 18.69 4.27 25.12
CA LEU A 188 17.67 5.17 24.59
C LEU A 188 16.66 4.42 23.70
N ARG A 189 17.15 3.57 22.78
CA ARG A 189 16.33 2.74 21.92
C ARG A 189 15.44 1.80 22.71
N GLU A 190 16.00 1.04 23.66
CA GLU A 190 15.24 0.07 24.45
C GLU A 190 14.21 0.75 25.34
N SER A 191 14.54 1.87 25.95
CA SER A 191 13.60 2.66 26.75
C SER A 191 12.45 3.19 25.89
N TYR A 192 12.74 3.68 24.69
CA TYR A 192 11.71 4.08 23.74
C TYR A 192 10.80 2.91 23.35
N LEU A 193 11.39 1.77 22.98
CA LEU A 193 10.60 0.59 22.57
C LEU A 193 9.73 0.06 23.75
N ALA A 194 10.24 0.04 24.97
CA ALA A 194 9.47 -0.35 26.15
C ALA A 194 8.29 0.60 26.42
N THR A 195 8.51 1.93 26.28
CA THR A 195 7.45 2.94 26.44
C THR A 195 6.40 2.81 25.33
N SER A 196 6.86 2.63 24.08
CA SER A 196 5.99 2.47 22.92
C SER A 196 5.05 1.27 23.07
N GLU A 197 5.59 0.12 23.46
CA GLU A 197 4.82 -1.10 23.71
C GLU A 197 3.84 -0.90 24.87
N PHE A 198 4.27 -0.27 25.96
CA PHE A 198 3.40 0.04 27.09
C PHE A 198 2.18 0.87 26.70
N ILE A 199 2.36 1.96 25.93
CA ILE A 199 1.27 2.84 25.54
C ILE A 199 0.33 2.11 24.55
N THR A 200 0.89 1.38 23.58
CA THR A 200 0.10 0.61 22.60
C THR A 200 -0.72 -0.49 23.30
N ASP A 201 -0.09 -1.25 24.19
CA ASP A 201 -0.74 -2.30 24.97
C ASP A 201 -1.90 -1.76 25.82
N LEU A 202 -1.76 -0.57 26.42
CA LEU A 202 -2.84 0.05 27.21
C LEU A 202 -4.08 0.30 26.36
N VAL A 203 -3.91 0.84 25.14
CA VAL A 203 -5.03 1.09 24.24
C VAL A 203 -5.71 -0.21 23.82
N GLU A 204 -4.93 -1.24 23.49
CA GLU A 204 -5.47 -2.54 23.09
C GLU A 204 -6.25 -3.23 24.23
N LYS A 205 -5.77 -3.08 25.47
CA LYS A 205 -6.36 -3.70 26.67
C LYS A 205 -7.50 -2.90 27.28
N ALA A 206 -7.81 -1.70 26.81
CA ALA A 206 -8.93 -0.91 27.31
C ALA A 206 -10.24 -1.68 27.09
N GLU A 207 -10.92 -2.06 28.19
CA GLU A 207 -12.21 -2.73 28.15
C GLU A 207 -13.36 -1.72 28.13
N GLY A 208 -14.49 -2.10 27.53
CA GLY A 208 -15.69 -1.25 27.46
C GLY A 208 -15.70 -0.24 26.32
N VAL A 209 -14.60 -0.07 25.58
CA VAL A 209 -14.50 0.79 24.39
C VAL A 209 -14.88 -0.04 23.15
N ASP A 210 -15.68 0.51 22.27
CA ASP A 210 -16.02 -0.16 21.00
C ASP A 210 -14.81 -0.29 20.06
N ASP A 211 -14.87 -1.29 19.17
CA ASP A 211 -13.74 -1.65 18.29
C ASP A 211 -13.33 -0.52 17.31
N ALA A 212 -14.25 0.34 16.90
CA ALA A 212 -13.95 1.44 15.97
C ALA A 212 -13.21 2.56 16.69
N THR A 213 -13.67 2.96 17.88
CA THR A 213 -13.02 3.94 18.74
C THR A 213 -11.63 3.46 19.17
N LYS A 214 -11.52 2.20 19.59
CA LYS A 214 -10.23 1.58 19.97
C LYS A 214 -9.24 1.58 18.80
N ARG A 215 -9.68 1.19 17.60
CA ARG A 215 -8.87 1.20 16.38
C ARG A 215 -8.40 2.61 16.03
N LYS A 216 -9.28 3.62 16.14
CA LYS A 216 -8.95 5.03 15.92
C LYS A 216 -7.91 5.53 16.91
N ALA A 217 -8.09 5.28 18.20
CA ALA A 217 -7.13 5.64 19.25
C ALA A 217 -5.77 4.95 19.02
N ALA A 218 -5.76 3.65 18.72
CA ALA A 218 -4.54 2.89 18.43
C ALA A 218 -3.78 3.47 17.23
N PHE A 219 -4.48 3.85 16.16
CA PHE A 219 -3.85 4.48 15.00
C PHE A 219 -3.15 5.79 15.38
N PHE A 220 -3.83 6.71 16.08
CA PHE A 220 -3.23 8.00 16.45
C PHE A 220 -2.12 7.85 17.49
N ILE A 221 -2.26 6.94 18.44
CA ILE A 221 -1.17 6.59 19.37
C ILE A 221 0.05 6.07 18.60
N LYS A 222 -0.16 5.19 17.61
CA LYS A 222 0.92 4.72 16.74
C LYS A 222 1.61 5.87 16.02
N GLN A 223 0.86 6.83 15.45
CA GLN A 223 1.45 8.02 14.81
C GLN A 223 2.27 8.85 15.80
N ALA A 224 1.76 9.07 17.02
CA ALA A 224 2.46 9.81 18.06
C ALA A 224 3.75 9.10 18.52
N VAL A 225 3.68 7.80 18.71
CA VAL A 225 4.82 6.94 19.06
C VAL A 225 5.87 6.96 17.95
N ASP A 226 5.46 6.75 16.69
CA ASP A 226 6.36 6.80 15.54
C ASP A 226 7.05 8.16 15.42
N ALA A 227 6.32 9.26 15.62
CA ALA A 227 6.87 10.62 15.60
C ALA A 227 7.89 10.86 16.74
N ALA A 228 7.64 10.30 17.93
CA ALA A 228 8.51 10.45 19.10
C ALA A 228 9.76 9.55 19.06
N SER A 229 9.95 8.75 18.00
CA SER A 229 11.11 7.86 17.90
C SER A 229 12.43 8.64 17.98
N PRO A 230 13.40 8.22 18.81
CA PRO A 230 14.69 8.87 18.89
C PRO A 230 15.47 8.83 17.58
N SER A 231 15.14 7.94 16.68
CA SER A 231 15.71 7.91 15.32
C SER A 231 15.33 9.12 14.47
N ASN A 232 14.29 9.87 14.83
CA ASN A 232 13.76 10.99 14.04
C ASN A 232 14.38 12.34 14.37
N PHE A 233 15.28 12.41 15.34
CA PHE A 233 15.87 13.68 15.78
C PHE A 233 17.38 13.71 15.57
N LEU A 234 17.89 14.84 15.11
CA LEU A 234 19.32 15.04 14.83
C LEU A 234 20.21 14.61 15.99
N MET A 235 19.89 15.07 17.22
CA MET A 235 20.75 14.87 18.39
C MET A 235 20.70 13.46 18.98
N THR A 236 19.72 12.67 18.60
CA THR A 236 19.56 11.31 19.10
C THR A 236 19.74 10.25 18.01
N ASN A 237 19.91 10.66 16.74
CA ASN A 237 20.14 9.73 15.64
C ASN A 237 21.64 9.59 15.33
N PRO A 238 22.27 8.43 15.56
CA PRO A 238 23.71 8.26 15.36
C PRO A 238 24.16 8.46 13.91
N ALA A 239 23.35 8.10 12.92
CA ALA A 239 23.68 8.31 11.50
C ALA A 239 23.66 9.81 11.15
N ALA A 240 22.69 10.57 11.67
CA ALA A 240 22.60 12.02 11.47
C ALA A 240 23.77 12.76 12.15
N LEU A 241 24.09 12.38 13.40
CA LEU A 241 25.27 12.92 14.10
C LEU A 241 26.56 12.59 13.38
N ARG A 242 26.71 11.37 12.88
CA ARG A 242 27.89 10.98 12.10
C ARG A 242 28.04 11.85 10.85
N ALA A 243 26.95 12.04 10.09
CA ALA A 243 26.96 12.92 8.92
C ALA A 243 27.32 14.36 9.30
N LEU A 244 26.77 14.87 10.41
CA LEU A 244 27.08 16.21 10.93
C LEU A 244 28.61 16.41 11.17
N PHE A 245 29.24 15.50 11.91
CA PHE A 245 30.66 15.60 12.23
C PHE A 245 31.55 15.29 11.03
N GLN A 246 31.22 14.30 10.21
CA GLN A 246 32.00 13.97 9.00
C GLN A 246 32.02 15.08 7.97
N THR A 247 30.94 15.86 7.86
CA THR A 247 30.83 16.94 6.87
C THR A 247 31.09 18.34 7.43
N GLY A 248 31.47 18.43 8.71
CA GLY A 248 31.63 19.75 9.37
C GLY A 248 30.32 20.57 9.32
N GLY A 249 29.15 19.94 9.34
CA GLY A 249 27.85 20.60 9.30
C GLY A 249 27.27 20.89 7.90
N GLU A 250 28.00 20.61 6.80
CA GLU A 250 27.47 20.80 5.43
C GLU A 250 26.21 19.96 5.18
N SER A 251 26.09 18.78 5.82
CA SER A 251 24.90 17.94 5.71
C SER A 251 23.62 18.72 6.07
N LEU A 252 23.65 19.52 7.13
CA LEU A 252 22.50 20.34 7.54
C LEU A 252 22.22 21.51 6.59
N LEU A 253 23.27 22.13 6.01
CA LEU A 253 23.06 23.18 5.00
C LEU A 253 22.31 22.63 3.79
N LYS A 254 22.73 21.47 3.27
CA LYS A 254 22.03 20.74 2.20
C LYS A 254 20.61 20.33 2.64
N GLY A 255 20.48 19.89 3.89
CA GLY A 255 19.19 19.53 4.47
C GLY A 255 18.20 20.70 4.49
N VAL A 256 18.62 21.89 4.88
CA VAL A 256 17.78 23.09 4.85
C VAL A 256 17.41 23.50 3.42
N GLU A 257 18.32 23.32 2.46
CA GLU A 257 18.03 23.55 1.03
C GLU A 257 16.97 22.57 0.51
N ASN A 258 17.04 21.30 0.91
CA ASN A 258 16.03 20.30 0.57
C ASN A 258 14.67 20.66 1.20
N LEU A 259 14.65 21.02 2.48
CA LEU A 259 13.45 21.46 3.20
C LEU A 259 12.80 22.67 2.51
N ALA A 260 13.60 23.64 2.08
CA ALA A 260 13.10 24.82 1.36
C ALA A 260 12.46 24.47 0.03
N LYS A 261 13.03 23.52 -0.72
CA LYS A 261 12.44 23.00 -1.98
C LYS A 261 11.12 22.28 -1.72
N ASP A 262 11.06 21.46 -0.69
CA ASP A 262 9.89 20.67 -0.34
C ASP A 262 8.73 21.55 0.15
N LEU A 263 9.02 22.58 0.96
CA LEU A 263 8.02 23.57 1.37
C LEU A 263 7.54 24.44 0.20
N LYS A 264 8.44 24.82 -0.71
CA LYS A 264 8.06 25.55 -1.93
C LYS A 264 7.14 24.72 -2.84
N ARG A 265 7.45 23.41 -2.99
CA ARG A 265 6.62 22.50 -3.80
C ARG A 265 5.24 22.29 -3.18
N GLY A 266 5.15 22.23 -1.86
CA GLY A 266 3.90 22.09 -1.12
C GLY A 266 3.19 23.42 -0.82
N GLU A 267 3.56 24.52 -1.48
CA GLU A 267 2.93 25.84 -1.29
C GLU A 267 2.84 26.29 0.18
N GLY A 268 3.89 26.03 0.95
CA GLY A 268 3.97 26.28 2.40
C GLY A 268 3.68 25.06 3.26
N MET A 269 3.10 24.01 2.72
CA MET A 269 2.97 22.70 3.35
C MET A 269 4.19 21.83 3.05
N LEU A 270 4.52 20.89 3.94
CA LEU A 270 5.71 20.04 3.75
C LEU A 270 5.40 18.87 2.80
N ALA A 271 5.74 19.02 1.52
CA ALA A 271 5.66 17.95 0.52
C ALA A 271 7.03 17.24 0.43
N ILE A 272 7.26 16.21 1.25
CA ILE A 272 8.55 15.52 1.38
C ILE A 272 8.93 14.83 0.06
N SER A 273 10.16 15.10 -0.44
CA SER A 273 10.73 14.41 -1.60
C SER A 273 11.07 12.97 -1.23
N GLN A 274 10.43 12.01 -1.90
CA GLN A 274 10.69 10.58 -1.72
C GLN A 274 11.48 9.97 -2.88
N THR A 275 11.56 10.66 -4.02
CA THR A 275 12.30 10.27 -5.22
C THR A 275 12.71 11.51 -6.02
N ASP A 276 13.62 11.33 -6.97
CA ASP A 276 13.92 12.34 -7.98
C ASP A 276 12.77 12.35 -9.04
N LEU A 277 11.94 13.38 -8.98
CA LEU A 277 10.79 13.54 -9.89
C LEU A 277 11.22 13.94 -11.32
N ASP A 278 12.42 14.49 -11.50
CA ASP A 278 12.92 14.90 -12.82
C ASP A 278 13.54 13.73 -13.60
N ALA A 279 13.79 12.59 -12.92
CA ALA A 279 14.40 11.42 -13.53
C ALA A 279 13.47 10.65 -14.47
N TYR A 280 12.15 10.84 -14.36
CA TYR A 280 11.16 10.07 -15.11
C TYR A 280 10.24 10.97 -15.92
N LYS A 281 9.77 10.40 -17.05
CA LYS A 281 8.77 11.04 -17.90
C LYS A 281 7.90 9.98 -18.55
N VAL A 282 6.59 10.09 -18.34
CA VAL A 282 5.59 9.17 -18.90
C VAL A 282 5.67 9.14 -20.42
N GLY A 283 5.68 7.95 -21.00
CA GLY A 283 5.84 7.71 -22.43
C GLY A 283 7.28 7.80 -22.96
N VAL A 284 8.27 8.12 -22.08
CA VAL A 284 9.68 8.23 -22.47
C VAL A 284 10.54 7.15 -21.79
N ASN A 285 10.45 7.02 -20.48
CA ASN A 285 11.21 6.03 -19.71
C ASN A 285 10.37 5.32 -18.62
N VAL A 286 9.10 5.68 -18.47
CA VAL A 286 8.04 4.92 -17.82
C VAL A 286 6.82 4.92 -18.71
N ALA A 287 5.93 3.91 -18.60
CA ALA A 287 4.77 3.70 -19.48
C ALA A 287 5.17 3.67 -20.97
N THR A 288 6.19 2.88 -21.30
CA THR A 288 6.80 2.88 -22.64
C THR A 288 6.32 1.73 -23.54
N THR A 289 5.49 0.81 -23.04
CA THR A 289 4.95 -0.27 -23.86
C THR A 289 4.08 0.32 -24.99
N PRO A 290 4.36 0.02 -26.27
CA PRO A 290 3.65 0.62 -27.38
C PRO A 290 2.16 0.31 -27.37
N GLY A 291 1.32 1.32 -27.57
CA GLY A 291 -0.13 1.18 -27.60
C GLY A 291 -0.80 2.38 -28.26
N LYS A 292 -2.13 2.29 -28.39
CA LYS A 292 -2.96 3.37 -28.92
C LYS A 292 -4.24 3.50 -28.12
N VAL A 293 -4.70 4.72 -27.91
CA VAL A 293 -6.04 4.99 -27.40
C VAL A 293 -7.05 4.63 -28.49
N VAL A 294 -7.90 3.65 -28.23
CA VAL A 294 -8.91 3.14 -29.17
C VAL A 294 -10.32 3.60 -28.84
N PHE A 295 -10.55 4.09 -27.63
CA PHE A 295 -11.80 4.66 -27.18
C PHE A 295 -11.54 5.72 -26.10
N ARG A 296 -12.43 6.72 -26.01
CA ARG A 296 -12.41 7.77 -25.00
C ARG A 296 -13.83 8.23 -24.67
N ASN A 297 -14.08 8.48 -23.41
CA ASN A 297 -15.26 9.21 -22.93
C ASN A 297 -14.87 10.16 -21.78
N ARG A 298 -15.85 10.68 -21.03
CA ARG A 298 -15.58 11.65 -19.93
C ARG A 298 -14.87 11.04 -18.73
N VAL A 299 -14.88 9.70 -18.53
CA VAL A 299 -14.32 9.06 -17.32
C VAL A 299 -13.03 8.27 -17.60
N PHE A 300 -12.76 7.84 -18.85
CA PHE A 300 -11.54 7.10 -19.18
C PHE A 300 -11.13 7.15 -20.64
N GLU A 301 -9.87 6.79 -20.90
CA GLU A 301 -9.32 6.39 -22.18
C GLU A 301 -9.02 4.90 -22.16
N LEU A 302 -9.31 4.17 -23.24
CA LEU A 302 -8.98 2.77 -23.42
C LEU A 302 -7.72 2.63 -24.27
N ILE A 303 -6.67 2.09 -23.71
CA ILE A 303 -5.41 1.83 -24.40
C ILE A 303 -5.39 0.38 -24.87
N GLN A 304 -5.23 0.15 -26.18
CA GLN A 304 -4.90 -1.16 -26.74
C GLN A 304 -3.40 -1.21 -26.99
N TYR A 305 -2.72 -2.19 -26.38
CA TYR A 305 -1.29 -2.37 -26.56
C TYR A 305 -0.97 -3.16 -27.83
N ALA A 306 0.15 -2.80 -28.47
CA ALA A 306 0.61 -3.46 -29.67
C ALA A 306 1.09 -4.89 -29.35
N PRO A 307 0.75 -5.90 -30.17
CA PRO A 307 1.24 -7.25 -29.98
C PRO A 307 2.76 -7.30 -30.23
N THR A 308 3.46 -8.12 -29.45
CA THR A 308 4.90 -8.38 -29.58
C THR A 308 5.18 -9.78 -30.16
N THR A 309 4.12 -10.56 -30.40
CA THR A 309 4.17 -11.93 -30.96
C THR A 309 3.49 -11.98 -32.33
N GLU A 310 3.87 -12.95 -33.18
CA GLU A 310 3.26 -13.13 -34.52
C GLU A 310 1.77 -13.48 -34.46
N THR A 311 1.35 -14.19 -33.41
CA THR A 311 -0.04 -14.57 -33.15
C THR A 311 -0.41 -14.21 -31.72
N VAL A 312 -1.68 -13.90 -31.50
CA VAL A 312 -2.21 -13.56 -30.16
C VAL A 312 -3.33 -14.52 -29.77
N HIS A 313 -3.62 -14.58 -28.47
CA HIS A 313 -4.78 -15.32 -27.99
C HIS A 313 -6.07 -14.65 -28.48
N GLU A 314 -7.06 -15.50 -28.84
CA GLU A 314 -8.35 -15.05 -29.35
C GLU A 314 -9.13 -14.19 -28.32
N VAL A 315 -9.08 -14.59 -27.04
CA VAL A 315 -9.80 -13.92 -25.94
C VAL A 315 -8.92 -12.79 -25.40
N PRO A 316 -9.32 -11.51 -25.54
CA PRO A 316 -8.55 -10.39 -25.05
C PRO A 316 -8.63 -10.27 -23.52
N LEU A 317 -7.69 -9.53 -22.97
CA LEU A 317 -7.58 -9.20 -21.56
C LEU A 317 -7.87 -7.71 -21.36
N LEU A 318 -8.90 -7.38 -20.58
CA LEU A 318 -9.28 -6.02 -20.23
C LEU A 318 -8.94 -5.75 -18.76
N ILE A 319 -8.13 -4.71 -18.51
CA ILE A 319 -7.57 -4.39 -17.19
C ILE A 319 -8.14 -3.09 -16.65
N PHE A 320 -8.63 -3.14 -15.40
CA PHE A 320 -9.14 -2.01 -14.64
C PHE A 320 -8.22 -1.71 -13.47
N PRO A 321 -7.29 -0.74 -13.62
CA PRO A 321 -6.42 -0.29 -12.53
C PRO A 321 -7.20 0.58 -11.53
N PRO A 322 -6.63 0.93 -10.36
CA PRO A 322 -7.24 1.88 -9.45
C PRO A 322 -7.42 3.26 -10.11
N TRP A 323 -8.52 3.96 -9.79
CA TRP A 323 -8.73 5.34 -10.23
C TRP A 323 -8.05 6.38 -9.33
N ILE A 324 -7.57 5.99 -8.16
CA ILE A 324 -6.88 6.86 -7.21
C ILE A 324 -5.44 7.18 -7.60
N ASN A 325 -4.89 6.46 -8.58
CA ASN A 325 -3.57 6.65 -9.14
C ASN A 325 -3.58 6.41 -10.66
N LYS A 326 -2.47 6.75 -11.31
CA LYS A 326 -2.30 6.57 -12.76
C LYS A 326 -2.15 5.10 -13.15
N PHE A 327 -2.65 4.76 -14.34
CA PHE A 327 -2.67 3.41 -14.91
C PHE A 327 -1.30 2.72 -14.97
N TYR A 328 -0.22 3.49 -15.11
CA TYR A 328 1.11 2.99 -15.44
C TYR A 328 1.87 2.33 -14.29
N ILE A 329 1.24 2.11 -13.13
CA ILE A 329 1.75 1.16 -12.14
C ILE A 329 1.99 -0.22 -12.75
N LEU A 330 1.19 -0.60 -13.73
CA LEU A 330 1.30 -1.88 -14.45
C LEU A 330 2.28 -1.82 -15.63
N ASP A 331 2.84 -0.63 -15.93
CA ASP A 331 3.78 -0.39 -17.04
C ASP A 331 4.86 0.63 -16.61
N LEU A 332 5.58 0.39 -15.51
CA LEU A 332 6.62 1.31 -15.03
C LEU A 332 7.79 1.36 -16.03
N GLN A 333 8.79 0.52 -15.86
CA GLN A 333 9.90 0.38 -16.80
C GLN A 333 9.83 -1.00 -17.50
N PRO A 334 10.48 -1.21 -18.66
CA PRO A 334 10.40 -2.48 -19.38
C PRO A 334 10.78 -3.72 -18.56
N LYS A 335 11.64 -3.56 -17.54
CA LYS A 335 12.08 -4.66 -16.67
C LYS A 335 11.04 -5.07 -15.61
N ASN A 336 10.10 -4.17 -15.29
CA ASN A 336 9.05 -4.36 -14.29
C ASN A 336 7.67 -3.92 -14.83
N SER A 337 7.43 -4.12 -16.13
CA SER A 337 6.15 -3.90 -16.78
C SER A 337 5.36 -5.20 -16.90
N MET A 338 4.24 -5.27 -16.21
CA MET A 338 3.27 -6.36 -16.36
C MET A 338 2.62 -6.33 -17.75
N ILE A 339 2.36 -5.14 -18.29
CA ILE A 339 1.77 -4.97 -19.62
C ILE A 339 2.69 -5.53 -20.69
N LYS A 340 3.99 -5.19 -20.65
CA LYS A 340 4.97 -5.75 -21.57
C LYS A 340 5.04 -7.27 -21.45
N TRP A 341 5.07 -7.79 -20.23
CA TRP A 341 5.10 -9.23 -20.01
C TRP A 341 3.87 -9.92 -20.61
N LEU A 342 2.66 -9.36 -20.42
CA LEU A 342 1.43 -9.92 -20.98
C LEU A 342 1.43 -9.92 -22.50
N THR A 343 1.88 -8.83 -23.15
CA THR A 343 1.99 -8.77 -24.61
C THR A 343 3.02 -9.75 -25.14
N ASP A 344 4.16 -9.96 -24.43
CA ASP A 344 5.18 -10.93 -24.77
C ASP A 344 4.68 -12.39 -24.61
N GLN A 345 3.63 -12.62 -23.80
CA GLN A 345 2.95 -13.93 -23.71
C GLN A 345 1.83 -14.11 -24.76
N GLY A 346 1.66 -13.16 -25.68
CA GLY A 346 0.67 -13.22 -26.76
C GLY A 346 -0.74 -12.82 -26.36
N HIS A 347 -0.93 -12.11 -25.25
CA HIS A 347 -2.22 -11.55 -24.90
C HIS A 347 -2.52 -10.27 -25.69
N THR A 348 -3.77 -10.15 -26.20
CA THR A 348 -4.31 -8.87 -26.65
C THR A 348 -4.76 -8.09 -25.41
N VAL A 349 -4.00 -7.05 -25.05
CA VAL A 349 -4.18 -6.32 -23.78
C VAL A 349 -4.85 -4.98 -24.03
N PHE A 350 -5.94 -4.74 -23.29
CA PHE A 350 -6.60 -3.45 -23.15
C PHE A 350 -6.50 -2.98 -21.70
N LEU A 351 -6.21 -1.69 -21.51
CA LEU A 351 -6.07 -1.09 -20.18
C LEU A 351 -6.86 0.21 -20.12
N VAL A 352 -7.65 0.35 -19.07
CA VAL A 352 -8.36 1.60 -18.77
C VAL A 352 -7.40 2.60 -18.14
N SER A 353 -7.33 3.79 -18.70
CA SER A 353 -6.67 4.96 -18.10
C SER A 353 -7.74 5.93 -17.65
N TRP A 354 -8.00 5.97 -16.33
CA TRP A 354 -8.99 6.86 -15.74
C TRP A 354 -8.59 8.33 -15.92
N VAL A 355 -9.57 9.17 -16.21
CA VAL A 355 -9.38 10.63 -16.26
C VAL A 355 -9.04 11.13 -14.87
N ASN A 356 -8.13 12.09 -14.76
CA ASN A 356 -7.89 12.81 -13.51
C ASN A 356 -9.03 13.85 -13.34
N PRO A 357 -9.95 13.67 -12.38
CA PRO A 357 -11.15 14.49 -12.26
C PRO A 357 -10.84 15.96 -11.99
N ASP A 358 -11.69 16.83 -12.51
CA ASP A 358 -11.78 18.24 -12.17
C ASP A 358 -13.15 18.54 -11.55
N GLU A 359 -13.43 19.82 -11.29
CA GLU A 359 -14.68 20.27 -10.65
C GLU A 359 -15.93 19.91 -11.47
N ASP A 360 -15.83 19.83 -12.81
CA ASP A 360 -16.94 19.40 -13.69
C ASP A 360 -17.35 17.94 -13.46
N MET A 361 -16.47 17.16 -12.80
CA MET A 361 -16.72 15.76 -12.46
C MET A 361 -17.17 15.54 -11.01
N ALA A 362 -17.43 16.58 -10.23
CA ALA A 362 -17.81 16.49 -8.82
C ALA A 362 -18.98 15.53 -8.55
N GLU A 363 -19.98 15.55 -9.43
CA GLU A 363 -21.23 14.77 -9.34
C GLU A 363 -21.10 13.36 -9.94
N VAL A 364 -19.91 12.96 -10.44
CA VAL A 364 -19.72 11.64 -11.05
C VAL A 364 -19.73 10.57 -9.96
N THR A 365 -20.64 9.60 -10.12
CA THR A 365 -20.95 8.58 -9.12
C THR A 365 -20.21 7.27 -9.35
N PHE A 366 -20.28 6.37 -8.37
CA PHE A 366 -19.81 4.98 -8.50
C PHE A 366 -20.57 4.23 -9.60
N GLU A 367 -21.87 4.52 -9.78
CA GLU A 367 -22.68 3.93 -10.87
C GLU A 367 -22.23 4.43 -12.24
N ASP A 368 -21.79 5.70 -12.35
CA ASP A 368 -21.22 6.23 -13.59
C ASP A 368 -19.91 5.53 -13.93
N TYR A 369 -19.03 5.28 -12.94
CA TYR A 369 -17.81 4.51 -13.17
C TYR A 369 -18.11 3.05 -13.57
N ALA A 370 -19.17 2.45 -13.06
CA ALA A 370 -19.62 1.13 -13.54
C ALA A 370 -20.16 1.20 -14.97
N ARG A 371 -21.06 2.15 -15.25
CA ARG A 371 -21.74 2.27 -16.55
C ARG A 371 -20.83 2.81 -17.65
N GLU A 372 -20.22 3.96 -17.40
CA GLU A 372 -19.39 4.67 -18.38
C GLU A 372 -17.92 4.21 -18.35
N GLY A 373 -17.50 3.53 -17.28
CA GLY A 373 -16.18 2.90 -17.13
C GLY A 373 -16.22 1.45 -17.58
N ILE A 374 -16.73 0.54 -16.72
CA ILE A 374 -16.64 -0.91 -16.96
C ILE A 374 -17.45 -1.32 -18.19
N TYR A 375 -18.76 -1.02 -18.26
CA TYR A 375 -19.61 -1.43 -19.39
C TYR A 375 -19.15 -0.82 -20.71
N ALA A 376 -18.83 0.48 -20.72
CA ALA A 376 -18.34 1.14 -21.93
C ALA A 376 -16.97 0.59 -22.41
N ALA A 377 -16.09 0.19 -21.49
CA ALA A 377 -14.84 -0.47 -21.84
C ALA A 377 -15.08 -1.87 -22.43
N VAL A 378 -16.01 -2.65 -21.86
CA VAL A 378 -16.42 -3.96 -22.42
C VAL A 378 -16.97 -3.80 -23.83
N ASP A 379 -17.89 -2.84 -24.06
CA ASP A 379 -18.43 -2.52 -25.39
C ASP A 379 -17.34 -2.10 -26.40
N ALA A 380 -16.38 -1.30 -25.93
CA ALA A 380 -15.28 -0.83 -26.76
C ALA A 380 -14.30 -1.96 -27.13
N VAL A 381 -14.00 -2.87 -26.23
CA VAL A 381 -13.15 -4.06 -26.48
C VAL A 381 -13.84 -5.02 -27.44
N GLU A 382 -15.14 -5.32 -27.24
CA GLU A 382 -15.93 -6.15 -28.14
C GLU A 382 -15.87 -5.62 -29.57
N LYS A 383 -16.03 -4.31 -29.73
CA LYS A 383 -15.97 -3.63 -31.03
C LYS A 383 -14.58 -3.58 -31.65
N ALA A 384 -13.54 -3.32 -30.84
CA ALA A 384 -12.17 -3.19 -31.32
C ALA A 384 -11.52 -4.53 -31.66
N ALA A 385 -11.81 -5.58 -30.87
CA ALA A 385 -11.25 -6.92 -31.06
C ALA A 385 -12.12 -7.81 -31.95
N GLY A 386 -13.40 -7.46 -32.19
CA GLY A 386 -14.34 -8.28 -32.95
C GLY A 386 -14.74 -9.58 -32.27
N VAL A 387 -14.72 -9.61 -30.94
CA VAL A 387 -15.02 -10.79 -30.11
C VAL A 387 -16.16 -10.49 -29.14
N SER A 388 -16.95 -11.51 -28.78
CA SER A 388 -18.08 -11.35 -27.86
C SER A 388 -17.72 -11.67 -26.39
N ARG A 389 -16.50 -12.11 -26.12
CA ARG A 389 -16.07 -12.55 -24.79
C ARG A 389 -14.67 -12.09 -24.49
N MET A 390 -14.40 -11.79 -23.22
CA MET A 390 -13.09 -11.32 -22.74
C MET A 390 -12.81 -11.79 -21.31
N ASN A 391 -11.54 -11.81 -20.94
CA ASN A 391 -11.10 -11.96 -19.56
C ASN A 391 -10.84 -10.58 -18.97
N THR A 392 -11.01 -10.44 -17.65
CA THR A 392 -10.80 -9.17 -16.96
C THR A 392 -9.80 -9.26 -15.85
N VAL A 393 -9.13 -8.15 -15.56
CA VAL A 393 -8.29 -7.96 -14.39
C VAL A 393 -8.74 -6.71 -13.66
N GLY A 394 -8.99 -6.82 -12.36
CA GLY A 394 -9.22 -5.70 -11.47
C GLY A 394 -8.09 -5.57 -10.46
N TYR A 395 -7.47 -4.40 -10.39
CA TYR A 395 -6.42 -4.13 -9.42
C TYR A 395 -6.90 -3.13 -8.37
N CYS A 396 -6.69 -3.48 -7.09
CA CYS A 396 -7.06 -2.64 -5.93
C CYS A 396 -8.54 -2.20 -6.00
N VAL A 397 -8.83 -0.90 -5.87
CA VAL A 397 -10.19 -0.34 -5.96
C VAL A 397 -10.84 -0.55 -7.33
N GLY A 398 -10.05 -0.63 -8.41
CA GLY A 398 -10.57 -1.01 -9.74
C GLY A 398 -11.17 -2.42 -9.74
N GLY A 399 -10.61 -3.34 -8.94
CA GLY A 399 -11.21 -4.66 -8.74
C GLY A 399 -12.48 -4.63 -7.89
N THR A 400 -12.58 -3.75 -6.90
CA THR A 400 -13.83 -3.55 -6.14
C THR A 400 -14.98 -3.11 -7.06
N LEU A 401 -14.71 -2.14 -7.95
CA LEU A 401 -15.66 -1.69 -8.96
C LEU A 401 -16.03 -2.84 -9.92
N LEU A 402 -15.03 -3.59 -10.40
CA LEU A 402 -15.24 -4.75 -11.26
C LEU A 402 -16.12 -5.80 -10.57
N ALA A 403 -15.87 -6.14 -9.30
CA ALA A 403 -16.66 -7.12 -8.54
C ALA A 403 -18.14 -6.69 -8.42
N ALA A 404 -18.41 -5.43 -8.10
CA ALA A 404 -19.77 -4.89 -8.05
C ALA A 404 -20.43 -4.92 -9.44
N THR A 405 -19.70 -4.57 -10.50
CA THR A 405 -20.23 -4.59 -11.87
C THR A 405 -20.48 -6.01 -12.35
N LEU A 406 -19.62 -6.99 -12.05
CA LEU A 406 -19.84 -8.40 -12.36
C LEU A 406 -21.12 -8.94 -11.69
N ALA A 407 -21.39 -8.56 -10.44
CA ALA A 407 -22.63 -8.93 -9.77
C ALA A 407 -23.85 -8.32 -10.47
N HIS A 408 -23.75 -7.07 -10.96
CA HIS A 408 -24.80 -6.46 -11.78
C HIS A 408 -24.95 -7.14 -13.15
N MET A 409 -23.85 -7.44 -13.85
CA MET A 409 -23.85 -8.18 -15.11
C MET A 409 -24.54 -9.53 -14.97
N ALA A 410 -24.25 -10.26 -13.90
CA ALA A 410 -24.91 -11.54 -13.61
C ALA A 410 -26.43 -11.39 -13.44
N LYS A 411 -26.90 -10.34 -12.75
CA LYS A 411 -28.34 -10.01 -12.65
C LYS A 411 -28.99 -9.71 -14.01
N LYS A 412 -28.25 -9.11 -14.93
CA LYS A 412 -28.72 -8.77 -16.29
C LYS A 412 -28.53 -9.91 -17.30
N GLY A 413 -27.90 -11.02 -16.92
CA GLY A 413 -27.58 -12.12 -17.84
C GLY A 413 -26.52 -11.75 -18.88
N ASP A 414 -25.64 -10.78 -18.57
CA ASP A 414 -24.53 -10.38 -19.43
C ASP A 414 -23.34 -11.31 -19.22
N GLU A 415 -23.06 -12.17 -20.20
CA GLU A 415 -22.04 -13.23 -20.15
C GLU A 415 -20.75 -12.88 -20.89
N ARG A 416 -20.52 -11.62 -21.23
CA ARG A 416 -19.34 -11.17 -22.00
C ARG A 416 -18.01 -11.37 -21.25
N ILE A 417 -18.04 -11.42 -19.92
CA ILE A 417 -16.86 -11.70 -19.13
C ILE A 417 -16.77 -13.21 -18.83
N GLN A 418 -15.67 -13.84 -19.29
CA GLN A 418 -15.45 -15.28 -19.10
C GLN A 418 -14.77 -15.62 -17.78
N SER A 419 -13.86 -14.78 -17.33
CA SER A 419 -13.14 -14.92 -16.06
C SER A 419 -12.69 -13.56 -15.52
N ALA A 420 -12.49 -13.49 -14.21
CA ALA A 420 -11.93 -12.29 -13.61
C ALA A 420 -10.74 -12.63 -12.68
N THR A 421 -9.70 -11.82 -12.78
CA THR A 421 -8.54 -11.84 -11.91
C THR A 421 -8.55 -10.59 -11.03
N PHE A 422 -8.30 -10.76 -9.75
CA PHE A 422 -8.22 -9.67 -8.78
C PHE A 422 -6.85 -9.63 -8.12
N PHE A 423 -6.15 -8.51 -8.27
CA PHE A 423 -4.85 -8.27 -7.62
C PHE A 423 -5.03 -7.27 -6.48
N ALA A 424 -4.62 -7.66 -5.26
CA ALA A 424 -4.67 -6.81 -4.07
C ALA A 424 -6.00 -6.05 -3.95
N SER A 425 -7.12 -6.72 -4.22
CA SER A 425 -8.46 -6.15 -4.28
C SER A 425 -9.40 -6.84 -3.30
N GLN A 426 -10.21 -6.06 -2.60
CA GLN A 426 -11.16 -6.53 -1.62
C GLN A 426 -12.59 -6.13 -1.99
N SER A 427 -13.54 -7.00 -1.68
CA SER A 427 -14.99 -6.75 -1.74
C SER A 427 -15.63 -6.86 -0.35
N ASP A 428 -14.93 -7.53 0.60
CA ASP A 428 -15.27 -7.57 2.01
C ASP A 428 -14.34 -6.60 2.77
N PHE A 429 -14.92 -5.58 3.39
CA PHE A 429 -14.19 -4.50 4.06
C PHE A 429 -14.16 -4.66 5.59
N LYS A 430 -14.64 -5.77 6.13
CA LYS A 430 -14.68 -5.99 7.58
C LYS A 430 -13.32 -5.85 8.26
N TYR A 431 -12.26 -6.21 7.56
CA TYR A 431 -10.87 -6.15 8.03
C TYR A 431 -9.99 -5.28 7.12
N ALA A 432 -10.54 -4.18 6.60
CA ALA A 432 -9.85 -3.30 5.66
C ALA A 432 -8.72 -2.45 6.28
N GLY A 433 -8.20 -2.87 7.44
CA GLY A 433 -7.00 -2.30 8.05
C GLY A 433 -7.18 -0.87 8.56
N ASP A 434 -6.09 -0.12 8.56
CA ASP A 434 -6.02 1.22 9.15
C ASP A 434 -6.89 2.27 8.43
N LEU A 435 -7.24 2.05 7.17
CA LEU A 435 -8.14 2.94 6.43
C LEU A 435 -9.55 3.02 7.04
N LEU A 436 -9.97 2.01 7.81
CA LEU A 436 -11.23 2.04 8.55
C LEU A 436 -11.29 3.20 9.56
N VAL A 437 -10.17 3.73 10.00
CA VAL A 437 -10.08 4.88 10.93
C VAL A 437 -10.73 6.14 10.35
N PHE A 438 -10.69 6.30 9.03
CA PHE A 438 -11.22 7.47 8.31
C PHE A 438 -12.66 7.27 7.80
N SER A 439 -13.26 6.08 8.00
CA SER A 439 -14.55 5.71 7.42
C SER A 439 -15.75 5.88 8.36
N ASP A 440 -15.54 6.40 9.57
CA ASP A 440 -16.65 6.80 10.44
C ASP A 440 -17.29 8.12 10.00
N GLU A 441 -18.46 8.45 10.55
CA GLU A 441 -19.21 9.64 10.12
C GLU A 441 -18.44 10.94 10.33
N THR A 442 -17.62 11.04 11.38
CA THR A 442 -16.78 12.23 11.64
C THR A 442 -15.71 12.39 10.55
N GLY A 443 -15.01 11.31 10.21
CA GLY A 443 -14.00 11.34 9.14
C GLY A 443 -14.61 11.58 7.76
N ILE A 444 -15.74 10.94 7.46
CA ILE A 444 -16.46 11.14 6.20
C ILE A 444 -16.95 12.59 6.08
N LYS A 445 -17.53 13.16 7.14
CA LYS A 445 -18.00 14.55 7.15
C LYS A 445 -16.85 15.54 6.96
N PHE A 446 -15.71 15.30 7.61
CA PHE A 446 -14.52 16.13 7.42
C PHE A 446 -14.05 16.12 5.95
N LEU A 447 -14.01 14.93 5.32
CA LEU A 447 -13.66 14.83 3.90
C LEU A 447 -14.69 15.51 3.00
N GLU A 448 -15.99 15.34 3.28
CA GLU A 448 -17.07 16.00 2.56
C GLU A 448 -16.91 17.52 2.59
N ASP A 449 -16.69 18.11 3.78
CA ASP A 449 -16.48 19.54 3.94
C ASP A 449 -15.22 20.04 3.18
N LYS A 450 -14.14 19.26 3.19
CA LYS A 450 -12.92 19.55 2.42
C LYS A 450 -13.17 19.52 0.91
N MET A 451 -13.90 18.52 0.43
CA MET A 451 -14.24 18.41 -0.99
C MET A 451 -15.18 19.52 -1.43
N ASP A 452 -16.15 19.92 -0.61
CA ASP A 452 -17.04 21.06 -0.90
C ASP A 452 -16.27 22.38 -1.02
N GLN A 453 -15.26 22.60 -0.17
CA GLN A 453 -14.36 23.74 -0.26
C GLN A 453 -13.48 23.73 -1.51
N ALA A 454 -13.17 22.55 -2.03
CA ALA A 454 -12.32 22.32 -3.21
C ALA A 454 -13.12 22.13 -4.51
N GLY A 455 -14.36 22.63 -4.60
CA GLY A 455 -15.19 22.54 -5.81
C GLY A 455 -15.73 21.13 -6.10
N GLY A 456 -15.85 20.26 -5.08
CA GLY A 456 -16.43 18.92 -5.21
C GLY A 456 -15.46 17.84 -5.64
N VAL A 457 -14.16 18.07 -5.48
CA VAL A 457 -13.12 17.06 -5.72
C VAL A 457 -12.20 16.93 -4.51
N LEU A 458 -11.72 15.71 -4.24
CA LEU A 458 -10.66 15.50 -3.27
C LEU A 458 -9.31 15.78 -3.93
N ASP A 459 -8.54 16.67 -3.32
CA ASP A 459 -7.20 16.99 -3.78
C ASP A 459 -6.25 15.77 -3.69
N ALA A 460 -5.40 15.62 -4.69
CA ALA A 460 -4.44 14.53 -4.77
C ALA A 460 -3.49 14.48 -3.56
N GLN A 461 -3.09 15.63 -3.01
CA GLN A 461 -2.18 15.70 -1.86
C GLN A 461 -2.80 15.10 -0.59
N VAL A 462 -4.12 15.27 -0.37
CA VAL A 462 -4.80 14.67 0.79
C VAL A 462 -4.71 13.14 0.79
N MET A 463 -4.83 12.53 -0.40
CA MET A 463 -4.64 11.09 -0.54
C MET A 463 -3.19 10.67 -0.34
N ALA A 464 -2.23 11.43 -0.88
CA ALA A 464 -0.81 11.19 -0.66
C ALA A 464 -0.47 11.19 0.83
N ASP A 465 -0.93 12.20 1.55
CA ASP A 465 -0.67 12.36 2.98
C ASP A 465 -1.33 11.24 3.80
N THR A 466 -2.53 10.82 3.43
CA THR A 466 -3.21 9.68 4.05
C THR A 466 -2.40 8.39 3.88
N PHE A 467 -1.96 8.06 2.66
CA PHE A 467 -1.14 6.87 2.43
C PHE A 467 0.23 6.94 3.09
N ASN A 468 0.87 8.12 3.11
CA ASN A 468 2.13 8.32 3.81
C ASN A 468 1.98 8.10 5.32
N ALA A 469 0.87 8.56 5.92
CA ALA A 469 0.58 8.36 7.34
C ALA A 469 0.41 6.88 7.71
N LEU A 470 -0.18 6.06 6.84
CA LEU A 470 -0.30 4.60 7.08
C LEU A 470 1.06 3.92 7.26
N ARG A 471 2.11 4.46 6.67
CA ARG A 471 3.49 3.95 6.74
C ARG A 471 4.50 5.05 7.08
N SER A 472 4.19 5.84 8.10
CA SER A 472 4.94 7.06 8.47
C SER A 472 6.45 6.84 8.64
N ASN A 473 6.88 5.71 9.21
CA ASN A 473 8.30 5.38 9.37
C ASN A 473 9.02 5.17 8.03
N ASP A 474 8.36 4.54 7.06
CA ASP A 474 8.94 4.24 5.75
C ASP A 474 8.82 5.42 4.76
N LEU A 475 7.72 6.18 4.85
CA LEU A 475 7.36 7.20 3.84
C LEU A 475 7.51 8.65 4.33
N ILE A 476 7.67 8.87 5.63
CA ILE A 476 7.85 10.20 6.23
C ILE A 476 9.20 10.28 6.95
N TRP A 477 9.33 9.59 8.07
CA TRP A 477 10.43 9.81 9.01
C TRP A 477 11.80 9.42 8.45
N ASN A 478 11.88 8.35 7.66
CA ASN A 478 13.11 7.97 7.00
C ASN A 478 13.63 9.06 6.06
N TYR A 479 12.71 9.70 5.29
CA TYR A 479 13.06 10.80 4.40
C TYR A 479 13.37 12.11 5.15
N VAL A 480 12.70 12.40 6.26
CA VAL A 480 13.04 13.52 7.13
C VAL A 480 14.49 13.43 7.58
N VAL A 481 14.92 12.26 8.04
CA VAL A 481 16.30 12.03 8.49
C VAL A 481 17.27 12.12 7.31
N ASP A 482 17.01 11.39 6.23
CA ASP A 482 17.94 11.32 5.09
C ASP A 482 18.05 12.66 4.36
N ASN A 483 16.91 13.33 4.09
CA ASN A 483 16.90 14.56 3.30
C ASN A 483 17.34 15.78 4.12
N TYR A 484 16.86 15.90 5.39
CA TYR A 484 17.01 17.16 6.12
C TYR A 484 18.14 17.14 7.16
N TYR A 485 18.53 15.98 7.68
CA TYR A 485 19.67 15.91 8.61
C TYR A 485 20.96 15.41 7.94
N ILE A 486 20.84 14.40 7.08
CA ILE A 486 21.97 13.83 6.38
C ILE A 486 22.27 14.59 5.07
N GLY A 487 21.28 15.34 4.56
CA GLY A 487 21.43 16.17 3.34
C GLY A 487 21.52 15.37 2.06
N LYS A 488 20.93 14.16 2.03
CA LYS A 488 20.84 13.33 0.83
C LYS A 488 19.80 13.87 -0.14
N GLN A 489 19.98 13.55 -1.42
CA GLN A 489 18.92 13.63 -2.42
C GLN A 489 18.34 12.23 -2.59
N PRO A 490 17.00 12.07 -2.63
CA PRO A 490 16.40 10.77 -2.89
C PRO A 490 16.82 10.27 -4.28
N PRO A 491 17.23 8.99 -4.40
CA PRO A 491 17.58 8.43 -5.69
C PRO A 491 16.34 8.25 -6.57
N PRO A 492 16.50 8.21 -7.90
CA PRO A 492 15.43 7.88 -8.80
C PRO A 492 14.82 6.50 -8.48
N PHE A 493 13.50 6.46 -8.27
CA PHE A 493 12.74 5.23 -8.04
C PHE A 493 11.37 5.34 -8.72
N ASP A 494 11.17 4.55 -9.76
CA ASP A 494 10.00 4.59 -10.64
C ASP A 494 8.66 4.38 -9.91
N LEU A 495 8.63 3.48 -8.92
CA LEU A 495 7.44 3.25 -8.11
C LEU A 495 7.04 4.47 -7.27
N LEU A 496 8.01 5.15 -6.65
CA LEU A 496 7.74 6.37 -5.88
C LEU A 496 7.43 7.57 -6.77
N TYR A 497 7.98 7.60 -7.99
CA TYR A 497 7.57 8.56 -9.01
C TYR A 497 6.10 8.40 -9.36
N TRP A 498 5.66 7.16 -9.65
CA TRP A 498 4.24 6.85 -9.87
C TRP A 498 3.38 7.20 -8.65
N ASN A 499 3.84 6.89 -7.44
CA ASN A 499 3.11 7.19 -6.21
C ASN A 499 2.92 8.69 -5.98
N ALA A 500 3.86 9.51 -6.46
CA ALA A 500 3.77 10.98 -6.39
C ALA A 500 2.85 11.56 -7.49
N ASP A 501 2.61 10.83 -8.60
CA ASP A 501 1.70 11.24 -9.69
C ASP A 501 0.26 10.82 -9.38
N GLN A 502 -0.31 11.37 -8.33
CA GLN A 502 -1.64 11.01 -7.85
C GLN A 502 -2.76 11.68 -8.64
N THR A 503 -3.99 11.18 -8.46
CA THR A 503 -5.20 11.73 -9.05
C THR A 503 -6.12 12.32 -7.99
N ARG A 504 -6.92 13.28 -8.41
CA ARG A 504 -8.05 13.76 -7.63
C ARG A 504 -9.20 12.75 -7.67
N MET A 505 -10.21 12.92 -6.82
CA MET A 505 -11.38 12.03 -6.83
C MET A 505 -12.68 12.84 -6.77
N PRO A 506 -13.70 12.48 -7.57
CA PRO A 506 -15.03 13.08 -7.49
C PRO A 506 -15.65 12.84 -6.11
N LYS A 507 -16.32 13.85 -5.59
CA LYS A 507 -16.97 13.82 -4.26
C LYS A 507 -17.95 12.65 -4.14
N GLU A 508 -18.91 12.56 -5.05
CA GLU A 508 -19.95 11.54 -4.97
C GLU A 508 -19.40 10.11 -5.05
N LEU A 509 -18.42 9.86 -5.94
CA LEU A 509 -17.73 8.58 -6.05
C LEU A 509 -17.03 8.22 -4.73
N HIS A 510 -16.24 9.16 -4.18
CA HIS A 510 -15.38 8.88 -3.02
C HIS A 510 -16.20 8.68 -1.74
N LEU A 511 -17.17 9.55 -1.48
CA LEU A 511 -18.04 9.42 -0.32
C LEU A 511 -18.91 8.16 -0.38
N PHE A 512 -19.42 7.80 -1.57
CA PHE A 512 -20.13 6.53 -1.77
C PHE A 512 -19.24 5.34 -1.42
N TYR A 513 -17.97 5.36 -1.90
CA TYR A 513 -17.01 4.29 -1.63
C TYR A 513 -16.73 4.15 -0.13
N LEU A 514 -16.49 5.26 0.58
CA LEU A 514 -16.27 5.21 2.03
C LEU A 514 -17.51 4.73 2.79
N ARG A 515 -18.70 5.26 2.46
CA ARG A 515 -19.95 4.91 3.15
C ARG A 515 -20.38 3.47 2.87
N LYS A 516 -20.42 3.05 1.59
CA LYS A 516 -21.00 1.76 1.20
C LYS A 516 -20.04 0.59 1.34
N PHE A 517 -18.75 0.80 1.14
CA PHE A 517 -17.77 -0.28 1.22
C PHE A 517 -17.06 -0.31 2.58
N TYR A 518 -16.38 0.75 2.96
CA TYR A 518 -15.64 0.76 4.24
C TYR A 518 -16.54 0.70 5.46
N ARG A 519 -17.55 1.58 5.54
CA ARG A 519 -18.43 1.66 6.71
C ARG A 519 -19.47 0.55 6.75
N ASP A 520 -20.24 0.39 5.65
CA ASP A 520 -21.42 -0.47 5.61
C ASP A 520 -21.10 -1.91 5.16
N ASN A 521 -19.93 -2.17 4.53
CA ASN A 521 -19.56 -3.45 3.88
C ASN A 521 -20.68 -4.00 2.97
N ALA A 522 -21.40 -3.10 2.29
CA ALA A 522 -22.71 -3.35 1.71
C ALA A 522 -22.69 -4.39 0.57
N LEU A 523 -21.58 -4.51 -0.19
CA LEU A 523 -21.51 -5.46 -1.31
C LEU A 523 -21.48 -6.91 -0.81
N THR A 524 -20.61 -7.23 0.13
CA THR A 524 -20.50 -8.60 0.69
C THR A 524 -21.71 -8.96 1.54
N GLU A 525 -22.31 -7.96 2.23
CA GLU A 525 -23.56 -8.13 2.99
C GLU A 525 -24.80 -8.29 2.10
N GLY A 526 -24.68 -8.18 0.77
CA GLY A 526 -25.80 -8.27 -0.17
C GLY A 526 -26.81 -7.13 -0.03
N LYS A 527 -26.35 -5.96 0.43
CA LYS A 527 -27.18 -4.75 0.68
C LYS A 527 -26.87 -3.61 -0.30
N LEU A 528 -25.87 -3.78 -1.17
CA LEU A 528 -25.51 -2.77 -2.15
C LEU A 528 -26.54 -2.75 -3.28
N THR A 529 -27.17 -1.61 -3.49
CA THR A 529 -28.01 -1.36 -4.67
C THR A 529 -27.23 -0.52 -5.66
N MET A 530 -27.17 -0.93 -6.92
CA MET A 530 -26.50 -0.22 -8.01
C MET A 530 -27.32 -0.35 -9.29
N MET A 531 -27.56 0.74 -9.99
CA MET A 531 -28.36 0.79 -11.23
C MET A 531 -29.73 0.06 -11.11
N GLY A 532 -30.39 0.21 -9.96
CA GLY A 532 -31.70 -0.36 -9.67
C GLY A 532 -31.72 -1.83 -9.23
N GLU A 533 -30.56 -2.50 -9.15
CA GLU A 533 -30.47 -3.90 -8.72
C GLU A 533 -29.77 -4.03 -7.37
N THR A 534 -30.28 -4.90 -6.50
CA THR A 534 -29.55 -5.30 -5.28
C THR A 534 -28.56 -6.41 -5.65
N LEU A 535 -27.29 -6.16 -5.38
CA LEU A 535 -26.19 -6.99 -5.83
C LEU A 535 -25.86 -8.11 -4.86
N SER A 536 -25.46 -9.26 -5.41
CA SER A 536 -24.93 -10.38 -4.68
C SER A 536 -23.72 -10.96 -5.41
N LEU A 537 -22.58 -11.05 -4.73
CA LEU A 537 -21.40 -11.73 -5.29
C LEU A 537 -21.62 -13.23 -5.54
N LYS A 538 -22.60 -13.84 -4.86
CA LYS A 538 -22.99 -15.23 -5.11
C LYS A 538 -23.56 -15.47 -6.50
N ASP A 539 -24.08 -14.43 -7.15
CA ASP A 539 -24.59 -14.52 -8.52
C ASP A 539 -23.47 -14.55 -9.56
N VAL A 540 -22.24 -14.18 -9.18
CA VAL A 540 -21.06 -14.23 -10.04
C VAL A 540 -20.50 -15.65 -10.04
N THR A 541 -20.79 -16.40 -11.10
CA THR A 541 -20.46 -17.83 -11.24
C THR A 541 -19.30 -18.12 -12.18
N ILE A 542 -18.70 -17.10 -12.81
CA ILE A 542 -17.52 -17.24 -13.65
C ILE A 542 -16.28 -17.63 -12.84
N PRO A 543 -15.25 -18.24 -13.44
CA PRO A 543 -13.99 -18.51 -12.76
C PRO A 543 -13.30 -17.24 -12.28
N ILE A 544 -12.86 -17.26 -11.02
CA ILE A 544 -12.19 -16.12 -10.36
C ILE A 544 -10.79 -16.55 -9.92
N PHE A 545 -9.79 -15.71 -10.18
CA PHE A 545 -8.48 -15.80 -9.57
C PHE A 545 -8.27 -14.57 -8.66
N MET A 546 -7.89 -14.78 -7.40
CA MET A 546 -7.62 -13.69 -6.46
C MET A 546 -6.23 -13.80 -5.85
N GLN A 547 -5.45 -12.73 -5.97
CA GLN A 547 -4.15 -12.61 -5.32
C GLN A 547 -4.24 -11.59 -4.18
N SER A 548 -3.71 -11.97 -3.02
CA SER A 548 -3.44 -11.08 -1.90
C SER A 548 -1.98 -11.10 -1.53
N SER A 549 -1.53 -10.14 -0.74
CA SER A 549 -0.18 -10.09 -0.20
C SER A 549 -0.19 -10.13 1.32
N LYS A 550 0.76 -10.87 1.90
CA LYS A 550 0.83 -11.10 3.36
C LYS A 550 1.01 -9.81 4.16
N GLU A 551 1.80 -8.88 3.59
CA GLU A 551 2.17 -7.61 4.24
C GLU A 551 1.36 -6.43 3.70
N ASP A 552 0.23 -6.71 3.02
CA ASP A 552 -0.67 -5.68 2.49
C ASP A 552 -1.47 -5.04 3.64
N HIS A 553 -1.31 -3.73 3.81
CA HIS A 553 -1.98 -2.93 4.83
C HIS A 553 -3.18 -2.13 4.28
N ILE A 554 -3.38 -2.15 2.94
CA ILE A 554 -4.47 -1.45 2.24
C ILE A 554 -5.61 -2.42 1.92
N ALA A 555 -5.28 -3.59 1.36
CA ALA A 555 -6.20 -4.70 1.14
C ALA A 555 -5.68 -5.94 1.89
N PRO A 556 -5.83 -6.01 3.21
CA PRO A 556 -5.27 -7.07 4.03
C PRO A 556 -5.68 -8.46 3.54
N ALA A 557 -4.75 -9.41 3.58
CA ALA A 557 -4.97 -10.77 3.08
C ALA A 557 -6.25 -11.41 3.66
N GLN A 558 -6.61 -11.09 4.91
CA GLN A 558 -7.83 -11.55 5.55
C GLN A 558 -9.10 -11.01 4.86
N SER A 559 -9.12 -9.72 4.48
CA SER A 559 -10.23 -9.12 3.73
C SER A 559 -10.35 -9.71 2.33
N VAL A 560 -9.22 -9.85 1.62
CA VAL A 560 -9.20 -10.45 0.27
C VAL A 560 -9.63 -11.91 0.31
N TYR A 561 -9.20 -12.68 1.31
CA TYR A 561 -9.63 -14.07 1.48
C TYR A 561 -11.14 -14.19 1.74
N ARG A 562 -11.70 -13.31 2.57
CA ARG A 562 -13.17 -13.26 2.78
C ARG A 562 -13.92 -12.87 1.51
N SER A 563 -13.35 -11.94 0.73
CA SER A 563 -13.89 -11.58 -0.59
C SER A 563 -13.93 -12.78 -1.52
N ALA A 564 -12.87 -13.60 -1.53
CA ALA A 564 -12.83 -14.84 -2.33
C ALA A 564 -13.94 -15.83 -1.96
N GLN A 565 -14.35 -15.88 -0.70
CA GLN A 565 -15.42 -16.75 -0.23
C GLN A 565 -16.84 -16.23 -0.56
N ALA A 566 -16.97 -14.97 -0.99
CA ALA A 566 -18.25 -14.35 -1.28
C ALA A 566 -18.77 -14.66 -2.69
N PHE A 567 -17.91 -15.03 -3.63
CA PHE A 567 -18.28 -15.35 -5.01
C PHE A 567 -18.97 -16.72 -5.11
N GLY A 568 -19.91 -16.85 -6.06
CA GLY A 568 -20.67 -18.08 -6.28
C GLY A 568 -19.99 -19.09 -7.20
N GLY A 569 -18.99 -18.67 -7.98
CA GLY A 569 -18.22 -19.49 -8.91
C GLY A 569 -16.97 -20.10 -8.30
N PRO A 570 -16.19 -20.85 -9.10
CA PRO A 570 -14.92 -21.41 -8.65
C PRO A 570 -13.89 -20.28 -8.43
N VAL A 571 -13.22 -20.29 -7.27
CA VAL A 571 -12.21 -19.30 -6.91
C VAL A 571 -10.88 -19.98 -6.64
N GLU A 572 -9.84 -19.56 -7.37
CA GLU A 572 -8.45 -19.87 -7.03
C GLU A 572 -7.84 -18.70 -6.26
N TYR A 573 -7.32 -18.95 -5.05
CA TYR A 573 -6.75 -17.93 -4.18
C TYR A 573 -5.25 -18.12 -3.99
N LEU A 574 -4.48 -17.05 -4.19
CA LEU A 574 -3.03 -17.00 -3.98
C LEU A 574 -2.67 -15.95 -2.93
N MET A 575 -1.87 -16.32 -1.94
CA MET A 575 -1.25 -15.37 -1.01
C MET A 575 0.24 -15.23 -1.33
N ALA A 576 0.65 -14.04 -1.75
CA ALA A 576 2.05 -13.68 -2.01
C ALA A 576 2.74 -13.17 -0.73
N GLY A 577 4.07 -13.14 -0.74
CA GLY A 577 4.90 -12.72 0.40
C GLY A 577 5.31 -11.25 0.39
N SER A 578 4.51 -10.35 -0.19
CA SER A 578 4.88 -8.95 -0.42
C SER A 578 3.82 -7.98 0.15
N GLY A 579 3.97 -6.67 -0.13
CA GLY A 579 3.01 -5.63 0.22
C GLY A 579 1.92 -5.43 -0.85
N HIS A 580 1.23 -4.27 -0.80
CA HIS A 580 0.11 -3.95 -1.70
C HIS A 580 0.54 -3.85 -3.17
N ILE A 581 1.74 -3.33 -3.41
CA ILE A 581 2.37 -3.25 -4.73
C ILE A 581 3.52 -4.26 -4.70
N ALA A 582 3.31 -5.43 -5.30
CA ALA A 582 4.23 -6.56 -5.29
C ALA A 582 5.14 -6.57 -6.50
#